data_fa9f679fa050ca7921b5017da6692b60
#
_entry.id   fa9f679fa050ca7921b5017da6692b60
#
_cell.length_a   1.000
_cell.length_b   1.000
_cell.length_c   1.000
_cell.angle_alpha   90.00
_cell.angle_beta   90.00
_cell.angle_gamma   90.00
#
_symmetry.space_group_name_H-M   'P 1'
#
loop_
_entity.id
_entity.type
_entity.pdbx_description
1 polymer ?
#
loop_
_entity_poly.entity_id
_entity_poly.type
_entity_poly.pdbx_seq_one_letter_code
_entity_poly.pdbx_strand_id
1 'polypeptide(L)'
;MAEAVVIADPRAAARVIEPTSFSPTGEVLRDIARGGISGAVVGLAVGGLGGRAVMRIAAILHPDAAGAITENGNRIGDITAGGTLFLVLFGLISCALAGVVWVIVSPWIPGQTAVRALLTAGVAIAIGTPFLIIGRNPDFAILDHDPRVVALLVALVGSIGLSIALVDTWLDRRLPHAVPGRKAPVVLYTVVALLGAVLVLPFVLLVFLTSDEYRLPLRAGYLLCVVGLSTAAWWGLRFRGRLSRPRGLVIVARAALLIAITLGILTTAPHLSRALGTSVQAAGPG
;
A
#
# COMPACT_ATOMS: atom_id res chain seq x y z
N MET A 1 -73.02 4.50 -23.93
CA MET A 1 -72.04 4.15 -22.91
C MET A 1 -70.68 4.35 -23.53
N ALA A 2 -70.00 5.44 -23.21
CA ALA A 2 -68.65 5.71 -23.71
C ALA A 2 -67.66 5.32 -22.62
N GLU A 3 -66.85 4.30 -22.86
CA GLU A 3 -65.76 3.90 -22.00
C GLU A 3 -64.61 4.94 -22.08
N ALA A 4 -64.32 5.62 -20.99
CA ALA A 4 -63.20 6.52 -20.87
C ALA A 4 -61.91 5.68 -20.77
N VAL A 5 -61.11 5.69 -21.83
CA VAL A 5 -59.72 5.16 -21.82
C VAL A 5 -58.89 6.11 -20.95
N VAL A 6 -58.54 5.67 -19.74
CA VAL A 6 -57.56 6.35 -18.89
C VAL A 6 -56.20 6.13 -19.53
N ILE A 7 -55.72 7.14 -20.26
CA ILE A 7 -54.32 7.16 -20.74
C ILE A 7 -53.44 7.37 -19.51
N ALA A 8 -52.80 6.31 -19.04
CA ALA A 8 -51.78 6.38 -17.97
C ALA A 8 -50.67 7.35 -18.45
N ASP A 9 -50.44 8.40 -17.66
CA ASP A 9 -49.42 9.43 -17.90
C ASP A 9 -48.03 8.74 -17.98
N PRO A 10 -47.36 8.75 -19.14
CA PRO A 10 -46.03 8.15 -19.28
C PRO A 10 -44.99 8.85 -18.41
N ARG A 11 -45.29 10.02 -17.83
CA ARG A 11 -44.42 10.71 -16.85
C ARG A 11 -44.47 10.09 -15.44
N ALA A 12 -45.51 9.29 -15.12
CA ALA A 12 -45.55 8.56 -13.86
C ALA A 12 -44.60 7.34 -13.82
N ALA A 13 -44.18 6.85 -14.99
CA ALA A 13 -43.23 5.73 -15.08
C ALA A 13 -41.75 6.16 -15.01
N ALA A 14 -41.46 7.42 -15.21
CA ALA A 14 -40.13 7.98 -14.91
C ALA A 14 -40.05 8.39 -13.43
N ARG A 15 -40.30 7.46 -12.50
CA ARG A 15 -39.67 7.55 -11.20
C ARG A 15 -38.19 7.51 -11.50
N VAL A 16 -37.56 8.68 -11.54
CA VAL A 16 -36.13 8.87 -11.37
C VAL A 16 -35.79 7.98 -10.21
N ILE A 17 -35.09 6.88 -10.48
CA ILE A 17 -34.43 6.10 -9.46
C ILE A 17 -33.48 7.12 -8.84
N GLU A 18 -33.92 7.73 -7.71
CA GLU A 18 -33.06 8.62 -6.95
C GLU A 18 -31.75 7.85 -6.78
N PRO A 19 -30.60 8.45 -7.09
CA PRO A 19 -29.33 7.78 -6.94
C PRO A 19 -29.32 7.22 -5.52
N THR A 20 -29.31 5.89 -5.40
CA THR A 20 -29.36 5.17 -4.14
C THR A 20 -28.43 5.88 -3.17
N SER A 21 -29.00 6.55 -2.17
CA SER A 21 -28.21 7.34 -1.23
C SER A 21 -27.32 6.36 -0.46
N PHE A 22 -26.04 6.32 -0.81
CA PHE A 22 -25.06 5.49 -0.10
C PHE A 22 -24.86 6.05 1.31
N SER A 23 -24.69 5.17 2.29
CA SER A 23 -24.28 5.57 3.63
C SER A 23 -22.84 6.10 3.55
N PRO A 24 -22.58 7.40 3.80
CA PRO A 24 -21.23 7.94 3.71
C PRO A 24 -20.24 7.24 4.64
N THR A 25 -20.67 6.91 5.86
CA THR A 25 -19.85 6.16 6.83
C THR A 25 -19.56 4.75 6.32
N GLY A 26 -20.57 4.09 5.77
CA GLY A 26 -20.42 2.75 5.22
C GLY A 26 -19.46 2.71 4.02
N GLU A 27 -19.47 3.73 3.17
CA GLU A 27 -18.52 3.84 2.04
C GLU A 27 -17.09 4.10 2.50
N VAL A 28 -16.88 4.89 3.55
CA VAL A 28 -15.54 5.07 4.14
C VAL A 28 -15.02 3.75 4.73
N LEU A 29 -15.87 3.03 5.46
CA LEU A 29 -15.51 1.71 6.00
C LEU A 29 -15.23 0.70 4.87
N ARG A 30 -16.00 0.75 3.78
CA ARG A 30 -15.76 -0.04 2.56
C ARG A 30 -14.40 0.29 1.95
N ASP A 31 -14.05 1.56 1.82
CA ASP A 31 -12.76 1.99 1.28
C ASP A 31 -11.60 1.48 2.16
N ILE A 32 -11.71 1.59 3.48
CA ILE A 32 -10.70 1.10 4.43
C ILE A 32 -10.58 -0.43 4.35
N ALA A 33 -11.71 -1.16 4.40
CA ALA A 33 -11.71 -2.61 4.31
C ALA A 33 -11.13 -3.10 2.98
N ARG A 34 -11.47 -2.44 1.86
CA ARG A 34 -10.94 -2.76 0.53
C ARG A 34 -9.43 -2.62 0.47
N GLY A 35 -8.88 -1.52 0.98
CA GLY A 35 -7.43 -1.32 1.04
C GLY A 35 -6.73 -2.33 1.95
N GLY A 36 -7.29 -2.60 3.12
CA GLY A 36 -6.75 -3.61 4.04
C GLY A 36 -6.75 -5.02 3.44
N ILE A 37 -7.85 -5.45 2.81
CA ILE A 37 -7.93 -6.74 2.11
C ILE A 37 -6.96 -6.80 0.95
N SER A 38 -6.86 -5.72 0.15
CA SER A 38 -5.90 -5.65 -0.97
C SER A 38 -4.47 -5.82 -0.47
N GLY A 39 -4.11 -5.10 0.59
CA GLY A 39 -2.80 -5.21 1.22
C GLY A 39 -2.54 -6.63 1.76
N ALA A 40 -3.49 -7.22 2.47
CA ALA A 40 -3.35 -8.56 3.02
C ALA A 40 -3.15 -9.64 1.94
N VAL A 41 -3.98 -9.62 0.89
CA VAL A 41 -3.87 -10.57 -0.24
C VAL A 41 -2.53 -10.42 -0.96
N VAL A 42 -2.12 -9.19 -1.26
CA VAL A 42 -0.84 -8.91 -1.90
C VAL A 42 0.32 -9.24 -0.96
N GLY A 43 0.16 -9.01 0.33
CA GLY A 43 1.15 -9.37 1.35
C GLY A 43 1.43 -10.86 1.41
N LEU A 44 0.40 -11.68 1.33
CA LEU A 44 0.56 -13.14 1.28
C LEU A 44 1.20 -13.59 -0.04
N ALA A 45 0.65 -13.14 -1.18
CA ALA A 45 1.02 -13.66 -2.49
C ALA A 45 2.34 -13.05 -3.00
N VAL A 46 2.47 -11.71 -2.96
CA VAL A 46 3.63 -11.00 -3.54
C VAL A 46 4.68 -10.74 -2.47
N GLY A 47 4.29 -10.22 -1.31
CA GLY A 47 5.22 -9.93 -0.22
C GLY A 47 5.86 -11.19 0.35
N GLY A 48 5.05 -12.14 0.79
CA GLY A 48 5.51 -13.39 1.41
C GLY A 48 6.11 -14.38 0.41
N LEU A 49 5.30 -14.88 -0.52
CA LEU A 49 5.76 -15.87 -1.50
C LEU A 49 6.75 -15.27 -2.51
N GLY A 50 6.52 -14.03 -2.97
CA GLY A 50 7.45 -13.30 -3.84
C GLY A 50 8.78 -13.01 -3.14
N GLY A 51 8.76 -12.59 -1.88
CA GLY A 51 9.97 -12.42 -1.06
C GLY A 51 10.74 -13.74 -0.92
N ARG A 52 10.03 -14.86 -0.74
CA ARG A 52 10.65 -16.19 -0.69
C ARG A 52 11.30 -16.57 -2.03
N ALA A 53 10.65 -16.24 -3.16
CA ALA A 53 11.22 -16.46 -4.49
C ALA A 53 12.49 -15.63 -4.70
N VAL A 54 12.50 -14.35 -4.31
CA VAL A 54 13.69 -13.49 -4.38
C VAL A 54 14.84 -14.07 -3.56
N MET A 55 14.60 -14.52 -2.33
CA MET A 55 15.64 -15.15 -1.50
C MET A 55 16.18 -16.44 -2.13
N ARG A 56 15.30 -17.23 -2.79
CA ARG A 56 15.75 -18.44 -3.50
C ARG A 56 16.59 -18.11 -4.72
N ILE A 57 16.21 -17.09 -5.49
CA ILE A 57 17.01 -16.62 -6.65
C ILE A 57 18.35 -16.10 -6.17
N ALA A 58 18.41 -15.31 -5.09
CA ALA A 58 19.65 -14.83 -4.50
C ALA A 58 20.59 -15.99 -4.12
N ALA A 59 20.07 -17.05 -3.51
CA ALA A 59 20.87 -18.23 -3.18
C ALA A 59 21.37 -19.01 -4.40
N ILE A 60 20.63 -19.01 -5.51
CA ILE A 60 21.07 -19.63 -6.78
C ILE A 60 22.15 -18.79 -7.43
N LEU A 61 22.06 -17.45 -7.34
CA LEU A 61 23.06 -16.53 -7.89
C LEU A 61 24.38 -16.56 -7.09
N HIS A 62 24.32 -16.89 -5.79
CA HIS A 62 25.43 -16.91 -4.86
C HIS A 62 25.54 -18.26 -4.14
N PRO A 63 25.94 -19.33 -4.83
CA PRO A 63 26.08 -20.66 -4.21
C PRO A 63 27.11 -20.68 -3.09
N ASP A 64 28.14 -19.82 -3.14
CA ASP A 64 29.16 -19.68 -2.10
C ASP A 64 28.62 -19.09 -0.80
N ALA A 65 27.51 -18.33 -0.86
CA ALA A 65 26.81 -17.82 0.29
C ALA A 65 25.81 -18.83 0.91
N ALA A 66 25.67 -20.01 0.31
CA ALA A 66 24.72 -21.01 0.78
C ALA A 66 25.08 -21.46 2.22
N GLY A 67 24.09 -21.50 3.10
CA GLY A 67 24.27 -21.86 4.51
C GLY A 67 24.76 -20.72 5.41
N ALA A 68 25.18 -19.57 4.89
CA ALA A 68 25.47 -18.39 5.68
C ALA A 68 24.21 -17.92 6.44
N ILE A 69 24.42 -17.38 7.65
CA ILE A 69 23.31 -16.93 8.51
C ILE A 69 23.04 -15.45 8.20
N THR A 70 21.79 -15.15 7.82
CA THR A 70 21.31 -13.78 7.61
C THR A 70 21.15 -13.04 8.94
N GLU A 71 21.03 -11.70 8.89
CA GLU A 71 20.71 -10.85 10.04
C GLU A 71 19.51 -11.35 10.86
N ASN A 72 18.52 -11.93 10.19
CA ASN A 72 17.32 -12.51 10.82
C ASN A 72 17.49 -13.94 11.33
N GLY A 73 18.70 -14.47 11.39
CA GLY A 73 19.02 -15.82 11.90
C GLY A 73 18.61 -16.96 10.98
N ASN A 74 18.22 -16.69 9.73
CA ASN A 74 17.87 -17.71 8.74
C ASN A 74 19.09 -18.06 7.88
N ARG A 75 19.18 -19.31 7.41
CA ARG A 75 20.24 -19.72 6.49
C ARG A 75 19.87 -19.37 5.04
N ILE A 76 20.83 -18.81 4.31
CA ILE A 76 20.67 -18.52 2.89
C ILE A 76 20.53 -19.85 2.13
N GLY A 77 19.49 -19.93 1.27
CA GLY A 77 19.21 -21.11 0.45
C GLY A 77 18.31 -22.15 1.11
N ASP A 78 18.22 -22.20 2.44
CA ASP A 78 17.38 -23.17 3.14
C ASP A 78 15.90 -22.75 3.14
N ILE A 79 15.02 -23.70 2.75
CA ILE A 79 13.57 -23.52 2.85
C ILE A 79 13.11 -24.16 4.16
N THR A 80 13.05 -23.37 5.22
CA THR A 80 12.52 -23.81 6.52
C THR A 80 11.07 -23.34 6.70
N ALA A 81 10.28 -24.11 7.45
CA ALA A 81 8.91 -23.71 7.80
C ALA A 81 8.88 -22.38 8.57
N GLY A 82 9.80 -22.21 9.54
CA GLY A 82 9.92 -20.97 10.32
C GLY A 82 10.27 -19.77 9.49
N GLY A 83 11.29 -19.86 8.62
CA GLY A 83 11.67 -18.76 7.73
C GLY A 83 10.59 -18.41 6.69
N THR A 84 9.85 -19.41 6.21
CA THR A 84 8.72 -19.17 5.31
C THR A 84 7.57 -18.48 6.05
N LEU A 85 7.22 -18.94 7.24
CA LEU A 85 6.17 -18.32 8.07
C LEU A 85 6.52 -16.88 8.42
N PHE A 86 7.79 -16.62 8.79
CA PHE A 86 8.28 -15.26 9.05
C PHE A 86 8.07 -14.33 7.85
N LEU A 87 8.50 -14.73 6.65
CA LEU A 87 8.34 -13.92 5.44
C LEU A 87 6.87 -13.70 5.08
N VAL A 88 6.02 -14.72 5.25
CA VAL A 88 4.58 -14.62 4.98
C VAL A 88 3.92 -13.66 5.96
N LEU A 89 4.22 -13.75 7.26
CA LEU A 89 3.67 -12.86 8.28
C LEU A 89 4.20 -11.44 8.11
N PHE A 90 5.50 -11.28 7.87
CA PHE A 90 6.10 -9.97 7.60
C PHE A 90 5.50 -9.32 6.35
N GLY A 91 5.35 -10.09 5.25
CA GLY A 91 4.70 -9.65 4.03
C GLY A 91 3.24 -9.25 4.27
N LEU A 92 2.48 -10.07 5.01
CA LEU A 92 1.08 -9.80 5.36
C LEU A 92 0.94 -8.46 6.10
N ILE A 93 1.71 -8.26 7.18
CA ILE A 93 1.62 -7.08 8.04
C ILE A 93 2.09 -5.82 7.29
N SER A 94 3.26 -5.90 6.64
CA SER A 94 3.84 -4.77 5.92
C SER A 94 2.96 -4.33 4.74
N CYS A 95 2.39 -5.28 3.99
CA CYS A 95 1.51 -4.96 2.88
C CYS A 95 0.09 -4.59 3.33
N ALA A 96 -0.40 -5.06 4.48
CA ALA A 96 -1.63 -4.55 5.07
C ALA A 96 -1.48 -3.05 5.40
N LEU A 97 -0.33 -2.65 5.98
CA LEU A 97 0.00 -1.23 6.18
C LEU A 97 0.07 -0.48 4.85
N ALA A 98 0.73 -1.04 3.83
CA ALA A 98 0.78 -0.44 2.49
C ALA A 98 -0.62 -0.28 1.89
N GLY A 99 -1.55 -1.22 2.14
CA GLY A 99 -2.95 -1.13 1.75
C GLY A 99 -3.69 0.03 2.44
N VAL A 100 -3.42 0.28 3.73
CA VAL A 100 -3.96 1.45 4.45
C VAL A 100 -3.41 2.75 3.85
N VAL A 101 -2.10 2.83 3.59
CA VAL A 101 -1.48 3.97 2.90
C VAL A 101 -2.10 4.17 1.52
N TRP A 102 -2.37 3.08 0.79
CA TRP A 102 -3.06 3.12 -0.49
C TRP A 102 -4.44 3.79 -0.41
N VAL A 103 -5.26 3.46 0.59
CA VAL A 103 -6.58 4.11 0.79
C VAL A 103 -6.43 5.62 0.93
N ILE A 104 -5.39 6.07 1.65
CA ILE A 104 -5.11 7.49 1.88
C ILE A 104 -4.65 8.18 0.58
N VAL A 105 -3.79 7.53 -0.19
CA VAL A 105 -3.12 8.11 -1.36
C VAL A 105 -3.95 7.96 -2.64
N SER A 106 -4.67 6.85 -2.78
CA SER A 106 -5.37 6.46 -3.99
C SER A 106 -6.34 7.51 -4.56
N PRO A 107 -7.04 8.34 -3.76
CA PRO A 107 -7.91 9.38 -4.29
C PRO A 107 -7.18 10.47 -5.08
N TRP A 108 -5.89 10.64 -4.85
CA TRP A 108 -5.08 11.73 -5.41
C TRP A 108 -4.24 11.32 -6.62
N ILE A 109 -4.06 10.01 -6.83
CA ILE A 109 -3.34 9.49 -8.00
C ILE A 109 -4.24 9.60 -9.24
N PRO A 110 -3.81 10.34 -10.28
CA PRO A 110 -4.57 10.48 -11.51
C PRO A 110 -4.46 9.22 -12.39
N GLY A 111 -5.32 9.15 -13.41
CA GLY A 111 -5.22 8.18 -14.48
C GLY A 111 -6.23 7.04 -14.42
N GLN A 112 -6.29 6.30 -15.53
CA GLN A 112 -7.06 5.07 -15.67
C GLN A 112 -6.35 3.91 -14.95
N THR A 113 -7.01 2.77 -14.79
CA THR A 113 -6.55 1.63 -14.00
C THR A 113 -5.08 1.25 -14.23
N ALA A 114 -4.65 1.11 -15.47
CA ALA A 114 -3.28 0.72 -15.80
C ALA A 114 -2.26 1.80 -15.42
N VAL A 115 -2.51 3.05 -15.83
CA VAL A 115 -1.64 4.18 -15.48
C VAL A 115 -1.56 4.37 -13.98
N ARG A 116 -2.71 4.30 -13.29
CA ARG A 116 -2.78 4.39 -11.84
C ARG A 116 -1.99 3.29 -11.15
N ALA A 117 -2.06 2.05 -11.65
CA ALA A 117 -1.30 0.92 -11.11
C ALA A 117 0.22 1.12 -11.31
N LEU A 118 0.67 1.59 -12.48
CA LEU A 118 2.07 1.91 -12.74
C LEU A 118 2.58 3.07 -11.87
N LEU A 119 1.79 4.13 -11.73
CA LEU A 119 2.13 5.23 -10.82
C LEU A 119 2.25 4.75 -9.37
N THR A 120 1.37 3.82 -8.95
CA THR A 120 1.44 3.23 -7.61
C THR A 120 2.69 2.38 -7.42
N ALA A 121 3.11 1.63 -8.45
CA ALA A 121 4.39 0.93 -8.43
C ALA A 121 5.56 1.90 -8.22
N GLY A 122 5.57 3.02 -8.95
CA GLY A 122 6.58 4.07 -8.78
C GLY A 122 6.58 4.70 -7.37
N VAL A 123 5.40 4.99 -6.83
CA VAL A 123 5.25 5.49 -5.45
C VAL A 123 5.75 4.46 -4.44
N ALA A 124 5.40 3.18 -4.62
CA ALA A 124 5.86 2.10 -3.75
C ALA A 124 7.39 1.96 -3.79
N ILE A 125 8.00 2.02 -4.97
CA ILE A 125 9.47 2.00 -5.11
C ILE A 125 10.08 3.21 -4.39
N ALA A 126 9.57 4.41 -4.61
CA ALA A 126 10.14 5.62 -4.04
C ALA A 126 10.08 5.66 -2.51
N ILE A 127 8.97 5.21 -1.92
CA ILE A 127 8.70 5.32 -0.48
C ILE A 127 8.95 3.98 0.23
N GLY A 128 8.67 2.84 -0.42
CA GLY A 128 8.75 1.52 0.19
C GLY A 128 10.15 0.89 0.16
N THR A 129 10.98 1.24 -0.82
CA THR A 129 12.33 0.65 -0.94
C THR A 129 13.18 0.82 0.32
N PRO A 130 13.24 1.99 0.99
CA PRO A 130 14.03 2.15 2.21
C PRO A 130 13.63 1.25 3.38
N PHE A 131 12.41 0.70 3.37
CA PHE A 131 11.96 -0.25 4.38
C PHE A 131 12.48 -1.66 4.15
N LEU A 132 12.68 -2.03 2.89
CA LEU A 132 13.15 -3.37 2.52
C LEU A 132 14.66 -3.40 2.32
N ILE A 133 15.22 -2.31 1.79
CA ILE A 133 16.65 -2.18 1.49
C ILE A 133 17.28 -1.22 2.50
N ILE A 134 17.70 -1.77 3.64
CA ILE A 134 18.48 -1.06 4.63
C ILE A 134 19.95 -1.21 4.21
N GLY A 135 20.58 -0.14 3.73
CA GLY A 135 21.92 -0.21 3.15
C GLY A 135 23.05 -0.61 4.10
N ARG A 136 22.76 -0.79 5.42
CA ARG A 136 23.67 -1.31 6.42
C ARG A 136 23.43 -2.79 6.74
N ASN A 137 22.43 -3.41 6.12
CA ASN A 137 22.14 -4.83 6.35
C ASN A 137 23.34 -5.68 5.87
N PRO A 138 23.95 -6.50 6.76
CA PRO A 138 25.10 -7.33 6.43
C PRO A 138 24.82 -8.37 5.35
N ASP A 139 23.55 -8.70 5.10
CA ASP A 139 23.15 -9.67 4.08
C ASP A 139 23.61 -9.23 2.68
N PHE A 140 23.70 -7.91 2.41
CA PHE A 140 24.23 -7.41 1.13
C PHE A 140 25.72 -7.70 0.97
N ALA A 141 26.50 -7.65 2.06
CA ALA A 141 27.92 -8.01 2.01
C ALA A 141 28.11 -9.52 1.81
N ILE A 142 27.24 -10.36 2.41
CA ILE A 142 27.25 -11.82 2.21
C ILE A 142 26.94 -12.17 0.75
N LEU A 143 26.09 -11.35 0.08
CA LEU A 143 25.70 -11.51 -1.31
C LEU A 143 26.57 -10.66 -2.27
N ASP A 144 27.78 -10.28 -1.85
CA ASP A 144 28.77 -9.55 -2.64
C ASP A 144 28.22 -8.25 -3.28
N HIS A 145 27.28 -7.61 -2.61
CA HIS A 145 26.61 -6.39 -3.11
C HIS A 145 26.02 -6.52 -4.53
N ASP A 146 25.55 -7.73 -4.91
CA ASP A 146 25.08 -8.04 -6.25
C ASP A 146 23.92 -7.14 -6.68
N PRO A 147 24.09 -6.34 -7.75
CA PRO A 147 23.03 -5.45 -8.23
C PRO A 147 21.78 -6.20 -8.71
N ARG A 148 21.89 -7.48 -9.09
CA ARG A 148 20.75 -8.31 -9.49
C ARG A 148 19.83 -8.58 -8.30
N VAL A 149 20.40 -8.86 -7.12
CA VAL A 149 19.63 -9.06 -5.88
C VAL A 149 18.94 -7.76 -5.47
N VAL A 150 19.65 -6.64 -5.50
CA VAL A 150 19.07 -5.31 -5.22
C VAL A 150 17.95 -4.99 -6.20
N ALA A 151 18.13 -5.25 -7.50
CA ALA A 151 17.10 -5.04 -8.52
C ALA A 151 15.87 -5.92 -8.30
N LEU A 152 16.03 -7.18 -7.89
CA LEU A 152 14.94 -8.08 -7.55
C LEU A 152 14.12 -7.57 -6.35
N LEU A 153 14.79 -7.03 -5.33
CA LEU A 153 14.11 -6.45 -4.17
C LEU A 153 13.33 -5.18 -4.55
N VAL A 154 13.91 -4.29 -5.37
CA VAL A 154 13.20 -3.10 -5.90
C VAL A 154 12.02 -3.52 -6.76
N ALA A 155 12.17 -4.53 -7.62
CA ALA A 155 11.11 -5.07 -8.44
C ALA A 155 9.99 -5.69 -7.58
N LEU A 156 10.34 -6.36 -6.48
CA LEU A 156 9.37 -6.88 -5.52
C LEU A 156 8.53 -5.75 -4.91
N VAL A 157 9.16 -4.66 -4.47
CA VAL A 157 8.44 -3.48 -3.93
C VAL A 157 7.52 -2.86 -4.98
N GLY A 158 8.00 -2.70 -6.21
CA GLY A 158 7.19 -2.20 -7.32
C GLY A 158 6.00 -3.11 -7.63
N SER A 159 6.22 -4.42 -7.61
CA SER A 159 5.17 -5.43 -7.83
C SER A 159 4.12 -5.41 -6.72
N ILE A 160 4.50 -5.16 -5.46
CA ILE A 160 3.56 -4.96 -4.35
C ILE A 160 2.66 -3.76 -4.63
N GLY A 161 3.23 -2.59 -4.97
CA GLY A 161 2.45 -1.39 -5.27
C GLY A 161 1.50 -1.58 -6.45
N LEU A 162 2.00 -2.16 -7.55
CA LEU A 162 1.21 -2.51 -8.73
C LEU A 162 0.01 -3.40 -8.36
N SER A 163 0.30 -4.49 -7.64
CA SER A 163 -0.69 -5.50 -7.28
C SER A 163 -1.74 -4.96 -6.31
N ILE A 164 -1.37 -4.11 -5.34
CA ILE A 164 -2.34 -3.45 -4.44
C ILE A 164 -3.34 -2.63 -5.26
N ALA A 165 -2.89 -1.82 -6.22
CA ALA A 165 -3.78 -1.01 -7.05
C ALA A 165 -4.71 -1.86 -7.93
N LEU A 166 -4.22 -2.97 -8.47
CA LEU A 166 -5.01 -3.88 -9.30
C LEU A 166 -6.05 -4.66 -8.47
N VAL A 167 -5.64 -5.22 -7.33
CA VAL A 167 -6.52 -5.95 -6.41
C VAL A 167 -7.58 -5.02 -5.83
N ASP A 168 -7.20 -3.79 -5.43
CA ASP A 168 -8.13 -2.77 -4.96
C ASP A 168 -9.20 -2.45 -6.02
N THR A 169 -8.78 -2.25 -7.28
CA THR A 169 -9.71 -2.00 -8.40
C THR A 169 -10.62 -3.19 -8.67
N TRP A 170 -10.12 -4.42 -8.53
CA TRP A 170 -10.91 -5.63 -8.66
C TRP A 170 -11.93 -5.78 -7.51
N LEU A 171 -11.51 -5.52 -6.27
CA LEU A 171 -12.39 -5.52 -5.09
C LEU A 171 -13.46 -4.43 -5.17
N ASP A 172 -13.13 -3.26 -5.72
CA ASP A 172 -14.09 -2.17 -5.90
C ASP A 172 -15.32 -2.59 -6.73
N ARG A 173 -15.11 -3.46 -7.71
CA ARG A 173 -16.17 -4.01 -8.55
C ARG A 173 -16.92 -5.17 -7.91
N ARG A 174 -16.35 -5.82 -6.88
CA ARG A 174 -16.91 -7.03 -6.27
C ARG A 174 -17.59 -6.77 -4.93
N LEU A 175 -17.07 -5.83 -4.15
CA LEU A 175 -17.61 -5.51 -2.84
C LEU A 175 -18.88 -4.65 -2.95
N PRO A 176 -19.98 -5.05 -2.31
CA PRO A 176 -21.23 -4.29 -2.35
C PRO A 176 -21.07 -2.90 -1.75
N HIS A 177 -21.78 -1.93 -2.32
CA HIS A 177 -21.86 -0.60 -1.73
C HIS A 177 -22.69 -0.60 -0.45
N ALA A 178 -22.37 0.31 0.46
CA ALA A 178 -23.08 0.47 1.72
C ALA A 178 -24.37 1.26 1.51
N VAL A 179 -25.47 0.54 1.28
CA VAL A 179 -26.81 1.13 1.09
C VAL A 179 -27.48 1.33 2.46
N PRO A 180 -28.15 2.47 2.72
CA PRO A 180 -28.94 2.69 3.91
C PRO A 180 -29.94 1.56 4.14
N GLY A 181 -30.05 1.09 5.38
CA GLY A 181 -30.93 -0.04 5.75
C GLY A 181 -30.28 -1.43 5.64
N ARG A 182 -29.20 -1.61 4.89
CA ARG A 182 -28.45 -2.87 4.85
C ARG A 182 -27.28 -2.82 5.84
N LYS A 183 -27.46 -3.42 7.03
CA LYS A 183 -26.43 -3.43 8.09
C LYS A 183 -25.28 -4.43 7.80
N ALA A 184 -25.56 -5.54 7.13
CA ALA A 184 -24.59 -6.62 6.95
C ALA A 184 -23.27 -6.18 6.27
N PRO A 185 -23.25 -5.44 5.15
CA PRO A 185 -21.99 -4.96 4.57
C PRO A 185 -21.22 -4.03 5.50
N VAL A 186 -21.93 -3.13 6.21
CA VAL A 186 -21.29 -2.18 7.13
C VAL A 186 -20.65 -2.91 8.30
N VAL A 187 -21.32 -3.90 8.88
CA VAL A 187 -20.75 -4.75 9.94
C VAL A 187 -19.53 -5.49 9.45
N LEU A 188 -19.59 -6.11 8.27
CA LEU A 188 -18.44 -6.80 7.68
C LEU A 188 -17.24 -5.86 7.51
N TYR A 189 -17.44 -4.67 6.93
CA TYR A 189 -16.37 -3.70 6.73
C TYR A 189 -15.80 -3.18 8.05
N THR A 190 -16.65 -3.00 9.05
CA THR A 190 -16.21 -2.62 10.41
C THR A 190 -15.35 -3.71 11.04
N VAL A 191 -15.77 -4.97 10.95
CA VAL A 191 -14.99 -6.11 11.47
C VAL A 191 -13.62 -6.20 10.76
N VAL A 192 -13.59 -6.10 9.43
CA VAL A 192 -12.34 -6.13 8.67
C VAL A 192 -11.44 -4.96 9.04
N ALA A 193 -11.98 -3.75 9.18
CA ALA A 193 -11.22 -2.57 9.59
C ALA A 193 -10.64 -2.72 11.00
N LEU A 194 -11.41 -3.25 11.95
CA LEU A 194 -10.96 -3.51 13.33
C LEU A 194 -9.87 -4.58 13.37
N LEU A 195 -10.05 -5.70 12.67
CA LEU A 195 -9.04 -6.75 12.58
C LEU A 195 -7.75 -6.23 11.93
N GLY A 196 -7.87 -5.43 10.87
CA GLY A 196 -6.73 -4.75 10.25
C GLY A 196 -6.02 -3.80 11.22
N ALA A 197 -6.77 -3.01 11.99
CA ALA A 197 -6.21 -2.11 12.99
C ALA A 197 -5.47 -2.87 14.11
N VAL A 198 -6.06 -3.95 14.62
CA VAL A 198 -5.42 -4.80 15.65
C VAL A 198 -4.12 -5.44 15.13
N LEU A 199 -4.09 -5.84 13.86
CA LEU A 199 -2.91 -6.44 13.25
C LEU A 199 -1.80 -5.42 12.95
N VAL A 200 -2.17 -4.27 12.41
CA VAL A 200 -1.23 -3.27 11.87
C VAL A 200 -0.74 -2.31 12.95
N LEU A 201 -1.62 -1.89 13.88
CA LEU A 201 -1.29 -0.87 14.87
C LEU A 201 -0.12 -1.23 15.80
N PRO A 202 -0.02 -2.45 16.37
CA PRO A 202 1.14 -2.85 17.18
C PRO A 202 2.44 -2.80 16.38
N PHE A 203 2.40 -3.22 15.11
CA PHE A 203 3.57 -3.18 14.23
C PHE A 203 3.99 -1.74 13.92
N VAL A 204 3.03 -0.86 13.62
CA VAL A 204 3.29 0.56 13.43
C VAL A 204 3.90 1.18 14.68
N LEU A 205 3.31 0.95 15.83
CA LEU A 205 3.83 1.45 17.11
C LEU A 205 5.23 0.92 17.39
N LEU A 206 5.48 -0.37 17.17
CA LEU A 206 6.81 -0.97 17.32
C LEU A 206 7.83 -0.27 16.42
N VAL A 207 7.54 -0.12 15.12
CA VAL A 207 8.43 0.54 14.15
C VAL A 207 8.69 2.00 14.52
N PHE A 208 7.69 2.75 15.00
CA PHE A 208 7.86 4.15 15.36
C PHE A 208 8.51 4.38 16.73
N LEU A 209 8.31 3.45 17.69
CA LEU A 209 8.79 3.63 19.07
C LEU A 209 10.16 3.01 19.33
N THR A 210 10.56 1.97 18.58
CA THR A 210 11.74 1.17 18.95
C THR A 210 12.95 1.38 18.07
N SER A 211 12.87 2.07 16.93
CA SER A 211 14.00 2.09 16.01
C SER A 211 14.42 3.47 15.53
N ASP A 212 15.58 3.91 16.03
CA ASP A 212 16.35 4.97 15.36
C ASP A 212 16.78 4.56 13.95
N GLU A 213 16.82 3.28 13.67
CA GLU A 213 17.30 2.65 12.44
C GLU A 213 16.22 2.59 11.34
N TYR A 214 14.94 2.42 11.74
CA TYR A 214 13.78 2.40 10.85
C TYR A 214 13.11 3.77 10.72
N ARG A 215 13.78 4.83 11.10
CA ARG A 215 13.25 6.16 10.84
C ARG A 215 12.97 6.26 9.35
N LEU A 216 11.68 6.07 9.01
CA LEU A 216 11.11 6.65 7.81
C LEU A 216 11.76 8.00 7.62
N PRO A 217 12.11 8.40 6.39
CA PRO A 217 12.47 9.79 6.21
C PRO A 217 11.33 10.58 6.85
N LEU A 218 11.59 11.09 8.06
CA LEU A 218 10.59 11.76 8.92
C LEU A 218 9.78 12.76 8.09
N ARG A 219 10.47 13.37 7.12
CA ARG A 219 9.90 14.34 6.19
C ARG A 219 8.87 13.77 5.23
N ALA A 220 9.11 12.58 4.63
CA ALA A 220 8.12 11.92 3.78
C ALA A 220 6.91 11.43 4.60
N GLY A 221 7.14 10.96 5.83
CA GLY A 221 6.07 10.58 6.76
C GLY A 221 5.14 11.74 7.11
N TYR A 222 5.67 12.92 7.43
CA TYR A 222 4.85 14.13 7.67
C TYR A 222 4.02 14.52 6.45
N LEU A 223 4.58 14.40 5.24
CA LEU A 223 3.84 14.69 4.02
C LEU A 223 2.74 13.66 3.75
N LEU A 224 2.97 12.39 4.06
CA LEU A 224 1.91 11.38 4.03
C LEU A 224 0.81 11.68 5.05
N CYS A 225 1.13 12.25 6.22
CA CYS A 225 0.11 12.76 7.16
C CYS A 225 -0.71 13.89 6.53
N VAL A 226 -0.10 14.83 5.80
CA VAL A 226 -0.82 15.89 5.09
C VAL A 226 -1.77 15.29 4.04
N VAL A 227 -1.33 14.27 3.28
CA VAL A 227 -2.18 13.54 2.35
C VAL A 227 -3.33 12.84 3.08
N GLY A 228 -3.05 12.22 4.23
CA GLY A 228 -4.05 11.56 5.09
C GLY A 228 -5.10 12.53 5.60
N LEU A 229 -4.69 13.70 6.11
CA LEU A 229 -5.59 14.77 6.53
C LEU A 229 -6.44 15.28 5.36
N SER A 230 -5.85 15.40 4.16
CA SER A 230 -6.59 15.76 2.95
C SER A 230 -7.66 14.71 2.61
N THR A 231 -7.37 13.43 2.78
CA THR A 231 -8.33 12.33 2.58
C THR A 231 -9.42 12.35 3.64
N ALA A 232 -9.07 12.56 4.91
CA ALA A 232 -10.04 12.71 5.99
C ALA A 232 -10.95 13.93 5.77
N ALA A 233 -10.40 15.06 5.36
CA ALA A 233 -11.17 16.24 5.00
C ALA A 233 -12.11 15.96 3.81
N TRP A 234 -11.64 15.24 2.80
CA TRP A 234 -12.48 14.79 1.68
C TRP A 234 -13.64 13.90 2.17
N TRP A 235 -13.39 12.93 3.03
CA TRP A 235 -14.44 12.11 3.62
C TRP A 235 -15.43 12.94 4.43
N GLY A 236 -14.94 13.91 5.23
CA GLY A 236 -15.78 14.84 5.98
C GLY A 236 -16.70 15.68 5.07
N LEU A 237 -16.22 16.07 3.89
CA LEU A 237 -17.05 16.76 2.89
C LEU A 237 -18.10 15.83 2.26
N ARG A 238 -17.76 14.57 2.02
CA ARG A 238 -18.73 13.55 1.56
C ARG A 238 -19.85 13.33 2.58
N PHE A 239 -19.54 13.31 3.89
CA PHE A 239 -20.56 13.26 4.94
C PHE A 239 -21.54 14.46 4.91
N ARG A 240 -21.10 15.61 4.38
CA ARG A 240 -21.92 16.80 4.17
C ARG A 240 -22.58 16.85 2.79
N GLY A 241 -22.63 15.74 2.06
CA GLY A 241 -23.26 15.64 0.73
C GLY A 241 -22.47 16.23 -0.44
N ARG A 242 -21.22 16.64 -0.24
CA ARG A 242 -20.37 17.11 -1.34
C ARG A 242 -19.77 15.94 -2.11
N LEU A 243 -20.14 15.78 -3.38
CA LEU A 243 -19.64 14.70 -4.25
C LEU A 243 -18.36 15.08 -5.02
N SER A 244 -18.12 16.38 -5.24
CA SER A 244 -16.95 16.88 -5.97
C SER A 244 -15.80 17.24 -5.03
N ARG A 245 -14.56 16.91 -5.43
CA ARG A 245 -13.36 17.28 -4.67
C ARG A 245 -13.04 18.77 -4.88
N PRO A 246 -12.85 19.56 -3.82
CA PRO A 246 -12.43 20.96 -3.95
C PRO A 246 -11.05 21.03 -4.63
N ARG A 247 -10.91 21.93 -5.61
CA ARG A 247 -9.64 22.11 -6.35
C ARG A 247 -8.44 22.35 -5.43
N GLY A 248 -8.60 23.20 -4.41
CA GLY A 248 -7.54 23.49 -3.44
C GLY A 248 -7.06 22.23 -2.71
N LEU A 249 -7.99 21.36 -2.28
CA LEU A 249 -7.66 20.10 -1.60
C LEU A 249 -6.90 19.14 -2.53
N VAL A 250 -7.29 19.07 -3.82
CA VAL A 250 -6.59 18.26 -4.82
C VAL A 250 -5.15 18.77 -5.04
N ILE A 251 -4.95 20.08 -5.12
CA ILE A 251 -3.62 20.68 -5.30
C ILE A 251 -2.74 20.37 -4.09
N VAL A 252 -3.23 20.62 -2.87
CA VAL A 252 -2.46 20.37 -1.62
C VAL A 252 -2.07 18.90 -1.51
N ALA A 253 -3.02 17.97 -1.69
CA ALA A 253 -2.76 16.55 -1.56
C ALA A 253 -1.77 16.04 -2.62
N ARG A 254 -1.91 16.48 -3.87
CA ARG A 254 -0.98 16.10 -4.95
C ARG A 254 0.40 16.70 -4.77
N ALA A 255 0.49 17.97 -4.37
CA ALA A 255 1.78 18.59 -4.08
C ALA A 255 2.49 17.88 -2.93
N ALA A 256 1.80 17.62 -1.82
CA ALA A 256 2.34 16.86 -0.71
C ALA A 256 2.82 15.46 -1.12
N LEU A 257 2.04 14.75 -1.96
CA LEU A 257 2.41 13.44 -2.48
C LEU A 257 3.66 13.51 -3.38
N LEU A 258 3.73 14.47 -4.31
CA LEU A 258 4.90 14.66 -5.17
C LEU A 258 6.17 14.96 -4.37
N ILE A 259 6.07 15.84 -3.37
CA ILE A 259 7.19 16.15 -2.48
C ILE A 259 7.57 14.90 -1.66
N ALA A 260 6.61 14.12 -1.16
CA ALA A 260 6.88 12.88 -0.45
C ALA A 260 7.62 11.84 -1.33
N ILE A 261 7.23 11.71 -2.60
CA ILE A 261 7.90 10.85 -3.59
C ILE A 261 9.34 11.33 -3.81
N THR A 262 9.54 12.63 -4.03
CA THR A 262 10.88 13.20 -4.25
C THR A 262 11.79 12.95 -3.04
N LEU A 263 11.29 13.20 -1.83
CA LEU A 263 12.04 12.92 -0.59
C LEU A 263 12.28 11.43 -0.40
N GLY A 264 11.34 10.57 -0.78
CA GLY A 264 11.50 9.13 -0.79
C GLY A 264 12.64 8.70 -1.70
N ILE A 265 12.70 9.20 -2.93
CA ILE A 265 13.80 8.94 -3.89
C ILE A 265 15.13 9.40 -3.32
N LEU A 266 15.19 10.62 -2.79
CA LEU A 266 16.43 11.17 -2.21
C LEU A 266 16.93 10.35 -1.01
N THR A 267 16.03 9.75 -0.25
CA THR A 267 16.38 8.89 0.88
C THR A 267 16.77 7.49 0.42
N THR A 268 16.12 6.98 -0.63
CA THR A 268 16.41 5.66 -1.19
C THR A 268 17.79 5.60 -1.85
N ALA A 269 18.24 6.68 -2.50
CA ALA A 269 19.51 6.71 -3.23
C ALA A 269 20.72 6.31 -2.36
N PRO A 270 20.95 6.87 -1.16
CA PRO A 270 22.09 6.46 -0.32
C PRO A 270 21.95 5.02 0.23
N HIS A 271 20.74 4.51 0.42
CA HIS A 271 20.55 3.10 0.81
C HIS A 271 20.91 2.17 -0.34
N LEU A 272 20.50 2.49 -1.56
CA LEU A 272 20.86 1.72 -2.75
C LEU A 272 22.35 1.76 -3.02
N SER A 273 23.00 2.92 -2.93
CA SER A 273 24.46 3.03 -3.16
C SER A 273 25.26 2.18 -2.16
N ARG A 274 24.84 2.12 -0.89
CA ARG A 274 25.46 1.25 0.11
C ARG A 274 25.20 -0.23 -0.16
N ALA A 275 23.97 -0.59 -0.50
CA ALA A 275 23.60 -1.96 -0.86
C ALA A 275 24.36 -2.45 -2.10
N LEU A 276 24.74 -1.55 -3.01
CA LEU A 276 25.53 -1.81 -4.20
C LEU A 276 27.04 -1.70 -3.97
N GLY A 277 27.51 -1.46 -2.75
CA GLY A 277 28.93 -1.27 -2.45
C GLY A 277 29.57 -0.04 -3.10
N THR A 278 28.78 0.85 -3.72
CA THR A 278 29.26 2.03 -4.47
C THR A 278 29.39 3.28 -3.58
N SER A 279 29.15 3.18 -2.28
CA SER A 279 29.35 4.31 -1.38
C SER A 279 30.83 4.67 -1.32
N VAL A 280 31.16 5.82 -1.94
CA VAL A 280 32.45 6.47 -1.70
C VAL A 280 32.53 6.69 -0.18
N GLN A 281 33.44 5.99 0.49
CA GLN A 281 33.87 6.39 1.83
C GLN A 281 34.31 7.84 1.67
N ALA A 282 33.53 8.77 2.23
CA ALA A 282 34.00 10.14 2.38
C ALA A 282 35.31 9.99 3.16
N ALA A 283 36.45 10.23 2.47
CA ALA A 283 37.76 10.23 3.07
C ALA A 283 37.67 11.18 4.26
N GLY A 284 37.67 10.62 5.46
CA GLY A 284 37.78 11.43 6.66
C GLY A 284 39.02 12.28 6.53
N PRO A 285 39.00 13.54 6.97
CA PRO A 285 40.20 14.34 7.08
C PRO A 285 41.13 13.62 8.02
N GLY A 286 42.32 13.21 7.49
CA GLY A 286 43.43 12.67 8.28
C GLY A 286 43.99 13.68 9.25
#